data_5ce9c7edad7d06c5d8af126fa56c0319
#
_entry.id   5ce9c7edad7d06c5d8af126fa56c0319
#
_cell.length_a   1.000
_cell.length_b   1.000
_cell.length_c   1.000
_cell.angle_alpha   90.00
_cell.angle_beta   90.00
_cell.angle_gamma   90.00
#
_symmetry.space_group_name_H-M   'P 1'
#
loop_
_entity.id
_entity.type
_entity.pdbx_description
1 polymer ?
#
loop_
_entity_poly.entity_id
_entity_poly.type
_entity_poly.pdbx_seq_one_letter_code
_entity_poly.pdbx_strand_id
1 'polypeptide(L)'
;MPDVLLVYSSPTPDRMIFRDELQALAVRHDGFRLHEQHTDVQGMFDLENLDEVCPDWRDRETWACGPAPMLDAVEDFWDRAGRREQLHVERFSLDLGGDGGEGGTVTFAYTGKQVEADGATTLLEAGEQAGVGMPYGCRMGICHTCTLTLASGRVRDLRSGEEHHEPNENIQTCVTAACGDVTLNI
;
A
#
# COMPACT_ATOMS: atom_id res chain seq x y z
N MET A 1 25.19 9.20 -16.47
CA MET A 1 23.91 9.01 -15.80
C MET A 1 23.82 10.06 -14.69
N PRO A 2 22.68 10.71 -14.41
CA PRO A 2 22.57 11.59 -13.26
C PRO A 2 22.86 10.80 -11.98
N ASP A 3 23.30 11.50 -10.92
CA ASP A 3 23.51 10.87 -9.61
C ASP A 3 22.14 10.56 -8.98
N VAL A 4 21.81 9.27 -8.85
CA VAL A 4 20.53 8.76 -8.33
C VAL A 4 20.78 7.82 -7.16
N LEU A 5 20.11 8.04 -6.04
CA LEU A 5 20.02 7.08 -4.95
C LEU A 5 18.60 6.52 -4.90
N LEU A 6 18.48 5.19 -4.94
CA LEU A 6 17.23 4.48 -4.65
C LEU A 6 17.32 3.86 -3.25
N VAL A 7 16.42 4.30 -2.35
CA VAL A 7 16.17 3.63 -1.07
C VAL A 7 14.97 2.71 -1.27
N TYR A 8 15.18 1.41 -1.19
CA TYR A 8 14.14 0.41 -1.44
C TYR A 8 13.87 -0.42 -0.18
N SER A 9 12.66 -0.30 0.35
CA SER A 9 12.21 -1.09 1.50
C SER A 9 11.41 -2.30 1.06
N SER A 10 11.76 -3.49 1.56
CA SER A 10 11.03 -4.74 1.36
C SER A 10 11.12 -5.59 2.64
N PRO A 11 10.17 -6.49 2.92
CA PRO A 11 10.25 -7.37 4.09
C PRO A 11 11.57 -8.18 4.12
N THR A 12 11.87 -8.84 3.03
CA THR A 12 13.05 -9.70 2.86
C THR A 12 13.68 -9.49 1.48
N PRO A 13 14.95 -9.92 1.25
CA PRO A 13 15.62 -9.80 -0.05
C PRO A 13 14.87 -10.46 -1.20
N ASP A 14 14.25 -11.62 -0.96
CA ASP A 14 13.52 -12.40 -1.96
C ASP A 14 12.16 -11.78 -2.33
N ARG A 15 11.67 -10.83 -1.52
CA ARG A 15 10.47 -10.04 -1.82
C ARG A 15 10.74 -8.71 -2.50
N MET A 16 11.99 -8.35 -2.69
CA MET A 16 12.37 -7.15 -3.42
C MET A 16 12.22 -7.38 -4.92
N ILE A 17 11.27 -6.67 -5.53
CA ILE A 17 11.01 -6.74 -6.98
C ILE A 17 12.20 -6.14 -7.75
N PHE A 18 12.63 -6.81 -8.82
CA PHE A 18 13.78 -6.42 -9.66
C PHE A 18 15.12 -6.31 -8.90
N ARG A 19 15.29 -7.05 -7.81
CA ARG A 19 16.50 -6.94 -6.97
C ARG A 19 17.78 -7.16 -7.76
N ASP A 20 17.87 -8.25 -8.51
CA ASP A 20 19.07 -8.62 -9.28
C ASP A 20 19.37 -7.59 -10.37
N GLU A 21 18.33 -7.07 -11.03
CA GLU A 21 18.45 -6.02 -12.04
C GLU A 21 18.94 -4.70 -11.42
N LEU A 22 18.41 -4.31 -10.26
CA LEU A 22 18.79 -3.09 -9.55
C LEU A 22 20.24 -3.18 -9.04
N GLN A 23 20.64 -4.34 -8.51
CA GLN A 23 22.02 -4.58 -8.11
C GLN A 23 22.97 -4.55 -9.32
N ALA A 24 22.59 -5.21 -10.42
CA ALA A 24 23.36 -5.16 -11.66
C ALA A 24 23.46 -3.73 -12.24
N LEU A 25 22.43 -2.92 -12.06
CA LEU A 25 22.44 -1.50 -12.45
C LEU A 25 23.44 -0.71 -11.61
N ALA A 26 23.46 -0.92 -10.28
CA ALA A 26 24.40 -0.26 -9.37
C ALA A 26 25.86 -0.63 -9.67
N VAL A 27 26.11 -1.86 -10.07
CA VAL A 27 27.48 -2.29 -10.49
C VAL A 27 27.89 -1.66 -11.82
N ARG A 28 26.96 -1.45 -12.76
CA ARG A 28 27.27 -0.95 -14.10
C ARG A 28 27.35 0.56 -14.22
N HIS A 29 26.77 1.30 -13.28
CA HIS A 29 26.62 2.75 -13.35
C HIS A 29 27.03 3.42 -12.05
N ASP A 30 28.19 4.05 -12.02
CA ASP A 30 28.71 4.77 -10.84
C ASP A 30 27.76 5.88 -10.33
N GLY A 31 26.90 6.41 -11.20
CA GLY A 31 25.88 7.40 -10.84
C GLY A 31 24.57 6.80 -10.28
N PHE A 32 24.47 5.47 -10.11
CA PHE A 32 23.32 4.85 -9.48
C PHE A 32 23.73 4.12 -8.20
N ARG A 33 23.11 4.51 -7.08
CA ARG A 33 23.33 3.87 -5.79
C ARG A 33 22.03 3.22 -5.32
N LEU A 34 22.12 2.02 -4.75
CA LEU A 34 21.01 1.26 -4.20
C LEU A 34 21.22 1.07 -2.68
N HIS A 35 20.26 1.52 -1.89
CA HIS A 35 20.17 1.20 -0.46
C HIS A 35 19.00 0.24 -0.24
N GLU A 36 19.30 -1.00 0.14
CA GLU A 36 18.31 -2.02 0.44
C GLU A 36 17.96 -1.98 1.94
N GLN A 37 16.68 -1.81 2.28
CA GLN A 37 16.15 -1.86 3.64
C GLN A 37 15.26 -3.09 3.81
N HIS A 38 15.73 -4.11 4.54
CA HIS A 38 14.95 -5.32 4.78
C HIS A 38 14.24 -5.22 6.13
N THR A 39 12.94 -4.93 6.10
CA THR A 39 12.18 -4.51 7.28
C THR A 39 11.97 -5.59 8.32
N ASP A 40 12.00 -6.87 7.95
CA ASP A 40 11.90 -7.99 8.90
C ASP A 40 13.14 -8.13 9.80
N VAL A 41 14.29 -7.59 9.36
CA VAL A 41 15.56 -7.66 10.11
C VAL A 41 15.99 -6.31 10.65
N GLN A 42 15.85 -5.26 9.82
CA GLN A 42 16.38 -3.92 10.10
C GLN A 42 15.31 -2.95 10.63
N GLY A 43 14.02 -3.35 10.57
CA GLY A 43 12.90 -2.43 10.81
C GLY A 43 12.66 -1.48 9.63
N MET A 44 11.71 -0.57 9.81
CA MET A 44 11.42 0.48 8.82
C MET A 44 12.62 1.43 8.69
N PHE A 45 12.82 1.97 7.48
CA PHE A 45 13.85 2.98 7.28
C PHE A 45 13.51 4.24 8.10
N ASP A 46 14.45 4.65 8.95
CA ASP A 46 14.32 5.85 9.74
C ASP A 46 14.82 7.06 8.94
N LEU A 47 13.93 8.00 8.67
CA LEU A 47 14.24 9.21 7.90
C LEU A 47 15.27 10.11 8.60
N GLU A 48 15.40 10.04 9.92
CA GLU A 48 16.44 10.78 10.66
C GLU A 48 17.85 10.29 10.31
N ASN A 49 17.98 9.07 9.77
CA ASN A 49 19.25 8.52 9.27
C ASN A 49 19.48 8.81 7.77
N LEU A 50 18.65 9.64 7.14
CA LEU A 50 18.79 9.94 5.70
C LEU A 50 20.11 10.62 5.37
N ASP A 51 20.65 11.45 6.28
CA ASP A 51 21.97 12.10 6.13
C ASP A 51 23.13 11.08 6.03
N GLU A 52 22.97 9.86 6.56
CA GLU A 52 23.98 8.79 6.47
C GLU A 52 24.07 8.17 5.07
N VAL A 53 22.93 8.00 4.41
CA VAL A 53 22.84 7.36 3.09
C VAL A 53 22.86 8.38 1.95
N CYS A 54 22.42 9.61 2.20
CA CYS A 54 22.33 10.70 1.25
C CYS A 54 22.64 12.06 1.92
N PRO A 55 23.90 12.39 2.19
CA PRO A 55 24.26 13.63 2.92
C PRO A 55 23.78 14.92 2.25
N ASP A 56 23.56 14.88 0.95
CA ASP A 56 23.13 16.01 0.11
C ASP A 56 21.64 15.96 -0.27
N TRP A 57 20.83 15.17 0.44
CA TRP A 57 19.40 14.99 0.12
C TRP A 57 18.62 16.31 0.09
N ARG A 58 19.05 17.30 0.90
CA ARG A 58 18.41 18.63 0.96
C ARG A 58 18.53 19.44 -0.34
N ASP A 59 19.46 19.05 -1.21
CA ASP A 59 19.70 19.70 -2.50
C ASP A 59 19.23 18.84 -3.69
N ARG A 60 18.52 17.72 -3.42
CA ARG A 60 18.03 16.78 -4.41
C ARG A 60 16.53 16.87 -4.61
N GLU A 61 16.09 16.66 -5.83
CA GLU A 61 14.71 16.28 -6.12
C GLU A 61 14.47 14.85 -5.61
N THR A 62 13.37 14.65 -4.91
CA THR A 62 13.04 13.37 -4.27
C THR A 62 11.67 12.89 -4.74
N TRP A 63 11.59 11.63 -5.09
CA TRP A 63 10.33 10.94 -5.42
C TRP A 63 10.07 9.87 -4.37
N ALA A 64 8.89 9.88 -3.79
CA ALA A 64 8.44 8.88 -2.81
C ALA A 64 7.17 8.17 -3.27
N CYS A 65 7.19 6.85 -3.14
CA CYS A 65 6.06 5.99 -3.48
C CYS A 65 5.99 4.83 -2.47
N GLY A 66 4.83 4.55 -1.91
CA GLY A 66 4.66 3.49 -0.93
C GLY A 66 3.36 3.59 -0.13
N PRO A 67 3.26 2.86 0.99
CA PRO A 67 2.09 2.91 1.88
C PRO A 67 1.82 4.30 2.44
N ALA A 68 0.54 4.64 2.66
CA ALA A 68 0.14 5.95 3.13
C ALA A 68 0.88 6.40 4.41
N PRO A 69 1.03 5.57 5.47
CA PRO A 69 1.77 6.00 6.66
C PRO A 69 3.25 6.34 6.40
N MET A 70 3.89 5.66 5.42
CA MET A 70 5.26 6.00 5.01
C MET A 70 5.30 7.35 4.30
N LEU A 71 4.36 7.59 3.38
CA LEU A 71 4.28 8.83 2.63
C LEU A 71 3.98 10.01 3.54
N ASP A 72 3.08 9.84 4.52
CA ASP A 72 2.77 10.86 5.53
C ASP A 72 4.03 11.23 6.34
N ALA A 73 4.79 10.24 6.78
CA ALA A 73 6.05 10.47 7.50
C ALA A 73 7.11 11.17 6.63
N VAL A 74 7.19 10.83 5.34
CA VAL A 74 8.10 11.48 4.38
C VAL A 74 7.68 12.94 4.17
N GLU A 75 6.40 13.21 3.94
CA GLU A 75 5.89 14.58 3.77
C GLU A 75 6.18 15.43 5.01
N ASP A 76 5.86 14.94 6.20
CA ASP A 76 6.13 15.62 7.48
C ASP A 76 7.62 15.90 7.67
N PHE A 77 8.50 14.99 7.29
CA PHE A 77 9.95 15.16 7.40
C PHE A 77 10.46 16.27 6.47
N TRP A 78 10.03 16.28 5.19
CA TRP A 78 10.39 17.32 4.22
C TRP A 78 9.81 18.69 4.58
N ASP A 79 8.58 18.73 5.11
CA ASP A 79 7.95 19.97 5.59
C ASP A 79 8.75 20.56 6.77
N ARG A 80 9.11 19.75 7.77
CA ARG A 80 9.94 20.17 8.90
C ARG A 80 11.33 20.68 8.45
N ALA A 81 11.87 20.10 7.40
CA ALA A 81 13.16 20.53 6.83
C ALA A 81 13.04 21.77 5.93
N GLY A 82 11.84 22.27 5.64
CA GLY A 82 11.61 23.37 4.72
C GLY A 82 11.96 23.04 3.27
N ARG A 83 11.77 21.79 2.87
CA ARG A 83 12.14 21.24 1.54
C ARG A 83 10.95 20.60 0.80
N ARG A 84 9.73 20.95 1.16
CA ARG A 84 8.50 20.36 0.58
C ARG A 84 8.44 20.47 -0.94
N GLU A 85 8.95 21.55 -1.51
CA GLU A 85 8.92 21.79 -2.96
C GLU A 85 9.78 20.80 -3.76
N GLN A 86 10.78 20.17 -3.13
CA GLN A 86 11.65 19.17 -3.75
C GLN A 86 11.10 17.75 -3.64
N LEU A 87 9.98 17.57 -2.93
CA LEU A 87 9.38 16.26 -2.73
C LEU A 87 8.18 16.04 -3.66
N HIS A 88 8.28 15.00 -4.47
CA HIS A 88 7.22 14.50 -5.33
C HIS A 88 6.70 13.17 -4.76
N VAL A 89 5.42 13.12 -4.42
CA VAL A 89 4.79 11.94 -3.83
C VAL A 89 3.82 11.32 -4.82
N GLU A 90 3.96 10.03 -5.06
CA GLU A 90 2.97 9.25 -5.80
C GLU A 90 2.18 8.39 -4.81
N ARG A 91 0.95 8.80 -4.53
CA ARG A 91 0.02 8.06 -3.67
C ARG A 91 -0.83 7.13 -4.53
N PHE A 92 -0.74 5.85 -4.28
CA PHE A 92 -1.64 4.83 -4.84
C PHE A 92 -2.88 4.61 -3.95
N SER A 93 -3.24 5.60 -3.14
CA SER A 93 -4.55 5.64 -2.50
C SER A 93 -5.51 6.31 -3.47
N LEU A 94 -6.52 5.61 -3.90
CA LEU A 94 -7.72 6.27 -4.41
C LEU A 94 -8.30 7.03 -3.23
N ASP A 95 -8.46 8.36 -3.38
CA ASP A 95 -9.39 9.09 -2.54
C ASP A 95 -10.78 8.57 -2.93
N LEU A 96 -11.20 7.55 -2.20
CA LEU A 96 -12.50 6.92 -2.40
C LEU A 96 -13.55 7.82 -1.73
N GLY A 97 -13.66 9.07 -2.22
CA GLY A 97 -14.55 10.12 -1.73
C GLY A 97 -16.05 9.81 -1.84
N GLY A 98 -16.42 8.56 -1.67
CA GLY A 98 -17.80 8.14 -1.48
C GLY A 98 -18.26 8.44 -0.05
N ASP A 99 -19.46 8.99 0.10
CA ASP A 99 -20.18 8.97 1.38
C ASP A 99 -20.09 7.54 1.92
N GLY A 100 -19.44 7.36 3.09
CA GLY A 100 -19.22 6.07 3.69
C GLY A 100 -20.53 5.30 3.74
N GLY A 101 -20.51 4.05 3.26
CA GLY A 101 -21.66 3.16 3.32
C GLY A 101 -22.07 2.85 4.77
N GLU A 102 -23.02 1.95 4.94
CA GLU A 102 -23.52 1.57 6.27
C GLU A 102 -22.44 0.87 7.13
N GLY A 103 -21.36 0.35 6.49
CA GLY A 103 -20.41 -0.51 7.17
C GLY A 103 -21.04 -1.83 7.58
N GLY A 104 -20.39 -2.60 8.47
CA GLY A 104 -20.90 -3.85 9.01
C GLY A 104 -19.80 -4.81 9.44
N THR A 105 -20.21 -6.01 9.85
CA THR A 105 -19.28 -7.08 10.23
C THR A 105 -18.77 -7.80 8.99
N VAL A 106 -17.45 -7.79 8.79
CA VAL A 106 -16.80 -8.58 7.73
C VAL A 106 -16.32 -9.91 8.31
N THR A 107 -16.84 -11.01 7.78
CA THR A 107 -16.50 -12.38 8.16
C THR A 107 -15.64 -13.04 7.08
N PHE A 108 -14.54 -13.67 7.47
CA PHE A 108 -13.63 -14.43 6.61
C PHE A 108 -13.90 -15.93 6.81
N ALA A 109 -14.55 -16.58 5.82
CA ALA A 109 -15.17 -17.88 5.97
C ALA A 109 -14.21 -19.00 6.38
N TYR A 110 -12.97 -19.03 5.81
CA TYR A 110 -12.02 -20.13 6.08
C TYR A 110 -11.29 -19.97 7.41
N THR A 111 -11.09 -18.74 7.86
CA THR A 111 -10.40 -18.47 9.12
C THR A 111 -11.36 -18.30 10.30
N GLY A 112 -12.65 -18.05 10.02
CA GLY A 112 -13.67 -17.72 11.01
C GLY A 112 -13.46 -16.38 11.71
N LYS A 113 -12.49 -15.57 11.24
CA LYS A 113 -12.23 -14.25 11.80
C LYS A 113 -13.30 -13.25 11.40
N GLN A 114 -13.53 -12.28 12.27
CA GLN A 114 -14.50 -11.21 12.06
C GLN A 114 -13.89 -9.86 12.46
N VAL A 115 -14.32 -8.80 11.79
CA VAL A 115 -13.94 -7.42 12.12
C VAL A 115 -15.09 -6.48 11.77
N GLU A 116 -15.34 -5.48 12.61
CA GLU A 116 -16.22 -4.38 12.29
C GLU A 116 -15.49 -3.39 11.36
N ALA A 117 -16.13 -3.04 10.26
CA ALA A 117 -15.62 -2.08 9.30
C ALA A 117 -16.67 -1.01 9.05
N ASP A 118 -16.24 0.24 8.95
CA ASP A 118 -17.12 1.32 8.48
C ASP A 118 -17.28 1.24 6.95
N GLY A 119 -18.19 2.02 6.40
CA GLY A 119 -18.48 1.99 4.97
C GLY A 119 -17.41 2.65 4.08
N ALA A 120 -16.34 3.20 4.65
CA ALA A 120 -15.18 3.75 3.95
C ALA A 120 -13.97 2.81 4.00
N THR A 121 -13.93 1.91 5.00
CA THR A 121 -12.87 0.90 5.13
C THR A 121 -13.02 -0.16 4.05
N THR A 122 -11.97 -0.36 3.25
CA THR A 122 -11.99 -1.40 2.21
C THR A 122 -11.97 -2.80 2.83
N LEU A 123 -12.55 -3.78 2.13
CA LEU A 123 -12.53 -5.18 2.58
C LEU A 123 -11.10 -5.74 2.70
N LEU A 124 -10.16 -5.22 1.90
CA LEU A 124 -8.74 -5.54 2.03
C LEU A 124 -8.18 -5.05 3.37
N GLU A 125 -8.41 -3.78 3.72
CA GLU A 125 -7.97 -3.20 4.99
C GLU A 125 -8.63 -3.89 6.18
N ALA A 126 -9.92 -4.18 6.09
CA ALA A 126 -10.64 -4.94 7.11
C ALA A 126 -10.01 -6.32 7.36
N GLY A 127 -9.62 -7.03 6.29
CA GLY A 127 -8.91 -8.31 6.39
C GLY A 127 -7.53 -8.18 7.01
N GLU A 128 -6.78 -7.15 6.65
CA GLU A 128 -5.47 -6.86 7.23
C GLU A 128 -5.58 -6.52 8.72
N GLN A 129 -6.56 -5.72 9.13
CA GLN A 129 -6.85 -5.42 10.54
C GLN A 129 -7.20 -6.68 11.34
N ALA A 130 -7.93 -7.62 10.72
CA ALA A 130 -8.25 -8.90 11.33
C ALA A 130 -7.05 -9.89 11.32
N GLY A 131 -5.92 -9.51 10.74
CA GLY A 131 -4.75 -10.37 10.58
C GLY A 131 -5.02 -11.57 9.65
N VAL A 132 -5.85 -11.40 8.62
CA VAL A 132 -6.08 -12.36 7.55
C VAL A 132 -5.07 -12.09 6.43
N GLY A 133 -4.47 -13.13 5.88
CA GLY A 133 -3.53 -13.02 4.76
C GLY A 133 -4.25 -12.70 3.45
N MET A 134 -4.67 -11.45 3.28
CA MET A 134 -5.40 -11.01 2.09
C MET A 134 -4.50 -10.94 0.85
N PRO A 135 -4.96 -11.42 -0.33
CA PRO A 135 -4.25 -11.17 -1.58
C PRO A 135 -4.33 -9.68 -1.95
N TYR A 136 -3.20 -9.07 -2.29
CA TYR A 136 -3.17 -7.69 -2.74
C TYR A 136 -2.05 -7.44 -3.76
N GLY A 137 -2.18 -6.36 -4.52
CA GLY A 137 -1.19 -5.88 -5.47
C GLY A 137 -1.18 -4.35 -5.49
N CYS A 138 -1.74 -3.73 -6.55
CA CYS A 138 -1.71 -2.27 -6.74
C CYS A 138 -2.55 -1.46 -5.75
N ARG A 139 -3.49 -2.06 -5.03
CA ARG A 139 -4.47 -1.41 -4.12
C ARG A 139 -5.35 -0.32 -4.78
N MET A 140 -5.43 -0.31 -6.11
CA MET A 140 -6.14 0.70 -6.91
C MET A 140 -7.25 0.10 -7.78
N GLY A 141 -7.56 -1.18 -7.62
CA GLY A 141 -8.57 -1.85 -8.45
C GLY A 141 -8.16 -2.07 -9.92
N ILE A 142 -6.85 -2.06 -10.25
CA ILE A 142 -6.36 -2.19 -11.62
C ILE A 142 -5.80 -3.58 -11.90
N CYS A 143 -4.99 -4.13 -10.99
CA CYS A 143 -4.24 -5.38 -11.25
C CYS A 143 -5.06 -6.65 -10.99
N HIS A 144 -6.23 -6.56 -10.40
CA HIS A 144 -7.13 -7.65 -10.02
C HIS A 144 -6.54 -8.71 -9.06
N THR A 145 -5.34 -8.50 -8.51
CA THR A 145 -4.71 -9.46 -7.56
C THR A 145 -5.53 -9.63 -6.28
N CYS A 146 -6.26 -8.60 -5.85
CA CYS A 146 -7.11 -8.60 -4.66
C CYS A 146 -8.52 -9.19 -4.90
N THR A 147 -8.79 -9.79 -6.06
CA THR A 147 -10.11 -10.33 -6.36
C THR A 147 -10.41 -11.53 -5.48
N LEU A 148 -11.52 -11.46 -4.74
CA LEU A 148 -12.09 -12.54 -3.94
C LEU A 148 -13.55 -12.75 -4.30
N THR A 149 -14.08 -13.89 -3.86
CA THR A 149 -15.49 -14.24 -4.08
C THR A 149 -16.33 -13.82 -2.87
N LEU A 150 -17.39 -13.05 -3.12
CA LEU A 150 -18.40 -12.71 -2.13
C LEU A 150 -19.21 -13.98 -1.81
N ALA A 151 -19.17 -14.44 -0.55
CA ALA A 151 -19.99 -15.58 -0.14
C ALA A 151 -21.43 -15.15 0.18
N SER A 152 -21.60 -14.03 0.88
CA SER A 152 -22.90 -13.45 1.19
C SER A 152 -22.76 -12.00 1.64
N GLY A 153 -23.86 -11.27 1.64
CA GLY A 153 -23.92 -9.87 2.05
C GLY A 153 -23.97 -8.91 0.86
N ARG A 154 -23.79 -7.64 1.14
CA ARG A 154 -23.83 -6.56 0.16
C ARG A 154 -22.58 -5.70 0.32
N VAL A 155 -21.93 -5.38 -0.80
CA VAL A 155 -20.74 -4.57 -0.84
C VAL A 155 -20.88 -3.47 -1.89
N ARG A 156 -20.11 -2.38 -1.76
CA ARG A 156 -20.10 -1.26 -2.70
C ARG A 156 -18.70 -1.03 -3.23
N ASP A 157 -18.55 -0.91 -4.55
CA ASP A 157 -17.33 -0.39 -5.16
C ASP A 157 -17.25 1.12 -4.87
N LEU A 158 -16.22 1.52 -4.16
CA LEU A 158 -16.05 2.92 -3.70
C LEU A 158 -15.67 3.90 -4.81
N ARG A 159 -15.27 3.38 -6.00
CA ARG A 159 -14.95 4.21 -7.16
C ARG A 159 -16.20 4.58 -7.97
N SER A 160 -17.07 3.59 -8.18
CA SER A 160 -18.26 3.74 -9.03
C SER A 160 -19.54 3.95 -8.24
N GLY A 161 -19.57 3.55 -6.96
CA GLY A 161 -20.77 3.49 -6.15
C GLY A 161 -21.65 2.29 -6.46
N GLU A 162 -21.24 1.39 -7.37
CA GLU A 162 -21.97 0.19 -7.73
C GLU A 162 -22.03 -0.81 -6.57
N GLU A 163 -23.20 -1.39 -6.34
CA GLU A 163 -23.41 -2.39 -5.29
C GLU A 163 -23.41 -3.80 -5.88
N HIS A 164 -22.72 -4.72 -5.19
CA HIS A 164 -22.63 -6.13 -5.51
C HIS A 164 -23.24 -6.94 -4.36
N HIS A 165 -24.09 -7.90 -4.67
CA HIS A 165 -24.80 -8.71 -3.66
C HIS A 165 -25.05 -10.16 -4.11
N GLU A 166 -24.61 -10.52 -5.33
CA GLU A 166 -24.81 -11.87 -5.82
C GLU A 166 -23.80 -12.83 -5.18
N PRO A 167 -24.26 -13.96 -4.60
CA PRO A 167 -23.35 -14.98 -4.09
C PRO A 167 -22.41 -15.51 -5.17
N ASN A 168 -21.14 -15.69 -4.82
CA ASN A 168 -20.05 -16.10 -5.71
C ASN A 168 -19.65 -15.06 -6.77
N GLU A 169 -20.08 -13.83 -6.65
CA GLU A 169 -19.58 -12.74 -7.46
C GLU A 169 -18.11 -12.40 -7.09
N ASN A 170 -17.31 -12.10 -8.10
CA ASN A 170 -15.93 -11.68 -7.92
C ASN A 170 -15.85 -10.17 -7.62
N ILE A 171 -15.30 -9.80 -6.49
CA ILE A 171 -15.14 -8.41 -6.05
C ILE A 171 -13.68 -8.07 -5.84
N GLN A 172 -13.29 -6.84 -6.10
CA GLN A 172 -11.95 -6.32 -5.85
C GLN A 172 -11.87 -5.72 -4.44
N THR A 173 -11.38 -6.48 -3.48
CA THR A 173 -11.40 -6.11 -2.06
C THR A 173 -10.68 -4.80 -1.72
N CYS A 174 -9.73 -4.37 -2.54
CA CYS A 174 -8.99 -3.12 -2.30
C CYS A 174 -9.75 -1.83 -2.64
N VAL A 175 -10.90 -1.94 -3.30
CA VAL A 175 -11.74 -0.81 -3.71
C VAL A 175 -13.21 -0.99 -3.35
N THR A 176 -13.52 -2.01 -2.56
CA THR A 176 -14.89 -2.38 -2.20
C THR A 176 -15.03 -2.34 -0.68
N ALA A 177 -16.11 -1.76 -0.17
CA ALA A 177 -16.45 -1.69 1.25
C ALA A 177 -17.75 -2.43 1.57
N ALA A 178 -17.97 -2.75 2.85
CA ALA A 178 -19.17 -3.41 3.33
C ALA A 178 -20.38 -2.46 3.35
N CYS A 179 -21.55 -2.99 2.97
CA CYS A 179 -22.86 -2.35 3.12
C CYS A 179 -23.77 -3.28 3.94
N GLY A 180 -23.51 -3.38 5.25
CA GLY A 180 -24.07 -4.38 6.14
C GLY A 180 -23.11 -5.54 6.37
N ASP A 181 -23.60 -6.63 6.96
CA ASP A 181 -22.77 -7.80 7.24
C ASP A 181 -22.39 -8.54 5.95
N VAL A 182 -21.12 -8.89 5.85
CA VAL A 182 -20.51 -9.47 4.65
C VAL A 182 -19.69 -10.70 5.00
N THR A 183 -19.75 -11.73 4.16
CA THR A 183 -18.85 -12.89 4.25
C THR A 183 -18.05 -13.07 2.98
N LEU A 184 -16.73 -13.21 3.12
CA LEU A 184 -15.78 -13.46 2.03
C LEU A 184 -15.24 -14.90 2.08
N ASN A 185 -15.05 -15.50 0.91
CA ASN A 185 -14.43 -16.82 0.77
C ASN A 185 -12.90 -16.75 0.82
N ILE A 186 -12.36 -16.58 2.03
CA ILE A 186 -10.94 -16.60 2.32
C ILE A 186 -10.69 -17.03 3.78
#